data_12b65b864fe452b4e4ef478f15223c5d
#
_entry.id   12b65b864fe452b4e4ef478f15223c5d
#
_cell.length_a   1.000
_cell.length_b   1.000
_cell.length_c   1.000
_cell.angle_alpha   90.00
_cell.angle_beta   90.00
_cell.angle_gamma   90.00
#
_symmetry.space_group_name_H-M   'P 1'
#
loop_
_entity.id
_entity.type
_entity.pdbx_description
1 polymer ?
#
loop_
_entity_poly.entity_id
_entity_poly.type
_entity_poly.pdbx_seq_one_letter_code
_entity_poly.pdbx_strand_id
1 'polypeptide(L)'
;MTHAIPTPYEDLLREILEENKDAITADAQRSDRTGTGTFGVFGRQMRFDLRESFPLITTKRVHFKSVAIELLWFLRGSSNVRWLQERGVTIWDEWADENGDLGPVYGVQWRSWPTPDGGTIDQIAKVIESLKNNPSSRRHIVSAWNPTEVDSMALPPCHALFQFYVHERADGVKELSCQLYQRSADMFLGVPFNIASYALLTYLIAEEVGMVPGEFIWTGGDCHIYSNHLEQVKKQLGYGTDPEGNPYPPREPYPYPKLVIKTKKPSIFDYEYEDFELVDYKHHPGIAAPIAV
;
A
#
# COMPACT_ATOMS: atom_id res chain seq x y z
N MET A 1 -19.67 16.86 -18.42
CA MET A 1 -18.54 17.51 -17.71
C MET A 1 -17.51 16.41 -17.50
N THR A 2 -16.32 16.54 -18.08
CA THR A 2 -15.22 15.64 -17.78
C THR A 2 -14.76 15.94 -16.36
N HIS A 3 -15.03 15.04 -15.43
CA HIS A 3 -14.48 15.17 -14.07
C HIS A 3 -12.95 15.16 -14.17
N ALA A 4 -12.29 16.07 -13.45
CA ALA A 4 -10.84 16.04 -13.34
C ALA A 4 -10.40 14.70 -12.73
N ILE A 5 -9.33 14.11 -13.28
CA ILE A 5 -8.77 12.87 -12.75
C ILE A 5 -8.17 13.19 -11.38
N PRO A 6 -8.55 12.47 -10.31
CA PRO A 6 -7.98 12.71 -8.98
C PRO A 6 -6.48 12.38 -8.96
N THR A 7 -5.67 13.24 -8.35
CA THR A 7 -4.21 13.10 -8.24
C THR A 7 -3.69 13.22 -6.80
N PRO A 8 -4.35 12.64 -5.78
CA PRO A 8 -3.96 12.87 -4.38
C PRO A 8 -2.52 12.41 -4.09
N TYR A 9 -2.04 11.38 -4.77
CA TYR A 9 -0.67 10.89 -4.62
C TYR A 9 0.35 11.87 -5.24
N GLU A 10 0.12 12.31 -6.46
CA GLU A 10 0.99 13.26 -7.15
C GLU A 10 0.99 14.63 -6.47
N ASP A 11 -0.14 15.05 -5.90
CA ASP A 11 -0.27 16.30 -5.16
C ASP A 11 0.56 16.25 -3.87
N LEU A 12 0.56 15.13 -3.16
CA LEU A 12 1.42 14.95 -1.98
C LEU A 12 2.91 14.93 -2.35
N LEU A 13 3.30 14.35 -3.47
CA LEU A 13 4.68 14.43 -3.97
C LEU A 13 5.09 15.89 -4.24
N ARG A 14 4.21 16.69 -4.87
CA ARG A 14 4.47 18.14 -5.12
C ARG A 14 4.59 18.90 -3.82
N GLU A 15 3.71 18.63 -2.86
CA GLU A 15 3.74 19.25 -1.53
C GLU A 15 5.07 18.99 -0.81
N ILE A 16 5.56 17.72 -0.82
CA ILE A 16 6.86 17.38 -0.21
C ILE A 16 8.00 18.15 -0.88
N LEU A 17 8.02 18.22 -2.21
CA LEU A 17 9.06 18.99 -2.92
C LEU A 17 9.01 20.47 -2.58
N GLU A 18 7.84 21.07 -2.51
CA GLU A 18 7.67 22.49 -2.23
C GLU A 18 8.01 22.85 -0.76
N GLU A 19 7.54 22.04 0.21
CA GLU A 19 7.85 22.26 1.62
C GLU A 19 9.34 22.08 1.95
N ASN A 20 10.07 21.28 1.15
CA ASN A 20 11.49 21.02 1.34
C ASN A 20 12.41 21.71 0.32
N LYS A 21 11.92 22.64 -0.48
CA LYS A 21 12.70 23.24 -1.58
C LYS A 21 14.04 23.86 -1.15
N ASP A 22 14.05 24.55 -0.01
CA ASP A 22 15.27 25.18 0.52
C ASP A 22 16.27 24.12 1.01
N ALA A 23 15.77 23.08 1.70
CA ALA A 23 16.59 21.96 2.16
C ALA A 23 17.15 21.14 0.97
N ILE A 24 16.35 20.91 -0.08
CA ILE A 24 16.77 20.26 -1.33
C ILE A 24 17.87 21.09 -2.01
N THR A 25 17.68 22.40 -2.10
CA THR A 25 18.67 23.30 -2.71
C THR A 25 19.98 23.35 -1.93
N ALA A 26 19.91 23.28 -0.60
CA ALA A 26 21.05 23.27 0.30
C ALA A 26 21.69 21.88 0.52
N ASP A 27 21.15 20.85 -0.12
CA ASP A 27 21.51 19.42 0.10
C ASP A 27 21.48 19.03 1.59
N ALA A 28 20.48 19.54 2.31
CA ALA A 28 20.29 19.39 3.76
C ALA A 28 19.20 18.36 4.06
N GLN A 29 19.43 17.09 3.70
CA GLN A 29 18.52 15.99 3.97
C GLN A 29 18.51 15.60 5.46
N ARG A 30 17.34 15.15 5.93
CA ARG A 30 17.21 14.51 7.23
C ARG A 30 17.87 13.12 7.18
N SER A 31 18.68 12.81 8.18
CA SER A 31 19.29 11.48 8.32
C SER A 31 18.23 10.40 8.61
N ASP A 32 18.47 9.21 8.12
CA ASP A 32 17.63 8.03 8.33
C ASP A 32 18.47 6.77 8.59
N ARG A 33 17.81 5.64 8.88
CA ARG A 33 18.47 4.36 9.17
C ARG A 33 19.35 3.85 8.02
N THR A 34 18.96 4.14 6.77
CA THR A 34 19.64 3.64 5.58
C THR A 34 20.89 4.48 5.22
N GLY A 35 21.05 5.64 5.83
CA GLY A 35 22.11 6.60 5.50
C GLY A 35 21.90 7.33 4.16
N THR A 36 20.79 7.09 3.46
CA THR A 36 20.48 7.73 2.17
C THR A 36 20.10 9.19 2.34
N GLY A 37 19.41 9.52 3.42
CA GLY A 37 18.81 10.83 3.67
C GLY A 37 17.42 11.00 3.03
N THR A 38 16.59 11.82 3.65
CA THR A 38 15.19 12.02 3.24
C THR A 38 14.77 13.47 3.28
N PHE A 39 13.77 13.81 2.44
CA PHE A 39 12.98 15.03 2.49
C PHE A 39 11.52 14.63 2.73
N GLY A 40 10.84 15.24 3.70
CA GLY A 40 9.53 14.73 4.08
C GLY A 40 8.63 15.75 4.79
N VAL A 41 7.39 15.31 4.98
CA VAL A 41 6.34 16.00 5.76
C VAL A 41 5.74 15.01 6.75
N PHE A 42 5.15 15.49 7.83
CA PHE A 42 4.56 14.64 8.84
C PHE A 42 3.03 14.79 8.88
N GLY A 43 2.34 13.63 8.89
CA GLY A 43 0.89 13.58 9.09
C GLY A 43 0.08 14.04 7.87
N ARG A 44 -0.08 13.17 6.86
CA ARG A 44 -0.88 13.46 5.64
C ARG A 44 -1.90 12.35 5.39
N GLN A 45 -2.94 12.69 4.66
CA GLN A 45 -4.00 11.75 4.31
C GLN A 45 -4.39 11.88 2.84
N MET A 46 -4.61 10.73 2.19
CA MET A 46 -5.16 10.65 0.84
C MET A 46 -6.43 9.80 0.86
N ARG A 47 -7.40 10.12 -0.03
CA ARG A 47 -8.66 9.37 -0.17
C ARG A 47 -8.84 8.91 -1.61
N PHE A 48 -9.33 7.68 -1.76
CA PHE A 48 -9.60 7.05 -3.04
C PHE A 48 -11.00 6.44 -3.02
N ASP A 49 -11.81 6.78 -4.02
CA ASP A 49 -13.15 6.24 -4.17
C ASP A 49 -13.09 4.89 -4.90
N LEU A 50 -13.28 3.81 -4.16
CA LEU A 50 -13.24 2.44 -4.71
C LEU A 50 -14.51 2.04 -5.45
N ARG A 51 -15.59 2.83 -5.34
CA ARG A 51 -16.84 2.63 -6.12
C ARG A 51 -16.62 2.97 -7.59
N GLU A 52 -15.75 3.94 -7.87
CA GLU A 52 -15.49 4.46 -9.21
C GLU A 52 -14.36 3.71 -9.92
N SER A 53 -13.26 3.41 -9.20
CA SER A 53 -12.04 2.87 -9.81
C SER A 53 -11.10 2.22 -8.78
N PHE A 54 -10.15 1.46 -9.29
CA PHE A 54 -9.08 0.88 -8.49
C PHE A 54 -7.84 1.80 -8.51
N PRO A 55 -7.35 2.30 -7.35
CA PRO A 55 -6.32 3.32 -7.29
C PRO A 55 -4.91 2.75 -7.58
N LEU A 56 -4.65 2.40 -8.82
CA LEU A 56 -3.34 2.02 -9.31
C LEU A 56 -2.74 3.21 -10.06
N ILE A 57 -1.65 3.78 -9.52
CA ILE A 57 -1.01 5.00 -10.04
C ILE A 57 -0.68 4.86 -11.52
N THR A 58 -0.94 5.92 -12.31
CA THR A 58 -0.82 5.93 -13.77
C THR A 58 0.32 6.81 -14.29
N THR A 59 0.83 7.74 -13.49
CA THR A 59 1.96 8.61 -13.82
C THR A 59 3.30 7.87 -13.92
N LYS A 60 3.35 6.66 -13.42
CA LYS A 60 4.34 5.62 -13.70
C LYS A 60 3.70 4.24 -13.63
N ARG A 61 4.31 3.25 -14.27
CA ARG A 61 3.84 1.86 -14.16
C ARG A 61 4.07 1.33 -12.75
N VAL A 62 3.02 0.79 -12.14
CA VAL A 62 3.07 -0.02 -10.91
C VAL A 62 2.88 -1.49 -11.28
N HIS A 63 3.71 -2.38 -10.76
CA HIS A 63 3.67 -3.81 -11.11
C HIS A 63 2.60 -4.53 -10.29
N PHE A 64 1.36 -4.50 -10.75
CA PHE A 64 0.20 -5.04 -10.03
C PHE A 64 0.35 -6.51 -9.63
N LYS A 65 1.01 -7.34 -10.46
CA LYS A 65 1.26 -8.75 -10.11
C LYS A 65 2.02 -8.87 -8.78
N SER A 66 3.07 -8.07 -8.57
CA SER A 66 3.82 -8.09 -7.31
C SER A 66 2.96 -7.63 -6.14
N VAL A 67 2.15 -6.57 -6.32
CA VAL A 67 1.20 -6.09 -5.30
C VAL A 67 0.22 -7.17 -4.87
N ALA A 68 -0.43 -7.82 -5.84
CA ALA A 68 -1.44 -8.82 -5.57
C ALA A 68 -0.84 -10.08 -4.91
N ILE A 69 0.29 -10.57 -5.42
CA ILE A 69 0.97 -11.75 -4.86
C ILE A 69 1.49 -11.47 -3.46
N GLU A 70 2.04 -10.28 -3.17
CA GLU A 70 2.45 -9.89 -1.82
C GLU A 70 1.26 -9.90 -0.84
N LEU A 71 0.12 -9.29 -1.22
CA LEU A 71 -1.08 -9.32 -0.38
C LEU A 71 -1.56 -10.75 -0.11
N LEU A 72 -1.60 -11.61 -1.14
CA LEU A 72 -1.97 -13.02 -0.97
C LEU A 72 -1.00 -13.76 -0.05
N TRP A 73 0.28 -13.43 -0.10
CA TRP A 73 1.28 -13.97 0.82
C TRP A 73 1.05 -13.51 2.26
N PHE A 74 0.71 -12.24 2.50
CA PHE A 74 0.30 -11.79 3.83
C PHE A 74 -0.93 -12.53 4.34
N LEU A 75 -1.94 -12.72 3.49
CA LEU A 75 -3.17 -13.45 3.84
C LEU A 75 -2.93 -14.93 4.14
N ARG A 76 -1.84 -15.53 3.64
CA ARG A 76 -1.41 -16.88 4.00
C ARG A 76 -0.73 -16.95 5.36
N GLY A 77 -0.40 -15.82 5.98
CA GLY A 77 0.31 -15.77 7.27
C GLY A 77 1.76 -16.27 7.20
N SER A 78 2.38 -16.24 6.03
CA SER A 78 3.74 -16.70 5.83
C SER A 78 4.75 -15.58 6.06
N SER A 79 5.93 -15.93 6.57
CA SER A 79 7.12 -15.06 6.67
C SER A 79 8.21 -15.44 5.65
N ASN A 80 8.04 -16.55 4.93
CA ASN A 80 9.08 -17.08 4.04
C ASN A 80 8.90 -16.60 2.60
N VAL A 81 9.95 -15.99 2.04
CA VAL A 81 9.93 -15.37 0.69
C VAL A 81 9.92 -16.39 -0.45
N ARG A 82 10.22 -17.68 -0.21
CA ARG A 82 10.25 -18.70 -1.27
C ARG A 82 8.92 -18.79 -2.02
N TRP A 83 7.81 -18.64 -1.31
CA TRP A 83 6.49 -18.63 -1.93
C TRP A 83 6.31 -17.46 -2.92
N LEU A 84 6.90 -16.29 -2.62
CA LEU A 84 6.94 -15.13 -3.52
C LEU A 84 7.84 -15.40 -4.73
N GLN A 85 9.05 -15.94 -4.49
CA GLN A 85 10.04 -16.26 -5.51
C GLN A 85 9.50 -17.26 -6.54
N GLU A 86 8.80 -18.32 -6.11
CA GLU A 86 8.13 -19.30 -6.97
C GLU A 86 7.12 -18.65 -7.94
N ARG A 87 6.62 -17.44 -7.60
CA ARG A 87 5.68 -16.64 -8.40
C ARG A 87 6.34 -15.49 -9.16
N GLY A 88 7.68 -15.43 -9.12
CA GLY A 88 8.48 -14.43 -9.78
C GLY A 88 8.44 -13.05 -9.10
N VAL A 89 8.21 -13.02 -7.78
CA VAL A 89 8.20 -11.79 -6.96
C VAL A 89 9.38 -11.85 -6.00
N THR A 90 10.26 -10.83 -6.07
CA THR A 90 11.55 -10.77 -5.37
C THR A 90 11.68 -9.52 -4.48
N ILE A 91 10.57 -8.82 -4.26
CA ILE A 91 10.57 -7.51 -3.57
C ILE A 91 10.95 -7.57 -2.08
N TRP A 92 11.11 -8.76 -1.51
CA TRP A 92 11.50 -9.01 -0.12
C TRP A 92 12.84 -9.73 0.02
N ASP A 93 13.50 -10.09 -1.09
CA ASP A 93 14.72 -10.94 -1.07
C ASP A 93 15.88 -10.30 -0.29
N GLU A 94 16.00 -8.95 -0.31
CA GLU A 94 17.10 -8.23 0.34
C GLU A 94 17.03 -8.27 1.88
N TRP A 95 15.86 -8.57 2.45
CA TRP A 95 15.66 -8.63 3.91
C TRP A 95 15.59 -10.06 4.46
N ALA A 96 15.47 -11.05 3.59
CA ALA A 96 15.34 -12.44 4.01
C ALA A 96 16.69 -13.01 4.51
N ASP A 97 16.61 -13.87 5.52
CA ASP A 97 17.77 -14.63 5.97
C ASP A 97 18.16 -15.74 4.97
N GLU A 98 19.19 -16.52 5.28
CA GLU A 98 19.67 -17.64 4.45
C GLU A 98 18.61 -18.75 4.21
N ASN A 99 17.60 -18.84 5.07
CA ASN A 99 16.47 -19.75 4.94
C ASN A 99 15.29 -19.15 4.19
N GLY A 100 15.37 -17.87 3.83
CA GLY A 100 14.31 -17.11 3.19
C GLY A 100 13.27 -16.60 4.18
N ASP A 101 13.57 -16.53 5.48
CA ASP A 101 12.64 -16.07 6.52
C ASP A 101 12.85 -14.59 6.85
N LEU A 102 11.77 -13.91 7.16
CA LEU A 102 11.73 -12.50 7.55
C LEU A 102 11.37 -12.28 9.03
N GLY A 103 11.16 -13.37 9.77
CA GLY A 103 10.59 -13.30 11.11
C GLY A 103 9.09 -12.97 11.10
N PRO A 104 8.51 -12.57 12.26
CA PRO A 104 7.07 -12.43 12.40
C PRO A 104 6.51 -11.14 11.78
N VAL A 105 6.80 -10.91 10.47
CA VAL A 105 6.33 -9.72 9.73
C VAL A 105 4.84 -9.82 9.38
N TYR A 106 4.25 -8.75 8.94
CA TYR A 106 2.87 -8.51 8.47
C TYR A 106 1.91 -9.70 8.51
N GLY A 107 2.08 -10.68 7.62
CA GLY A 107 1.18 -11.82 7.49
C GLY A 107 1.12 -12.69 8.75
N VAL A 108 2.25 -12.88 9.44
CA VAL A 108 2.30 -13.60 10.73
C VAL A 108 1.50 -12.84 11.79
N GLN A 109 1.70 -11.52 11.90
CA GLN A 109 0.94 -10.70 12.86
C GLN A 109 -0.56 -10.71 12.54
N TRP A 110 -0.94 -10.65 11.27
CA TRP A 110 -2.35 -10.66 10.85
C TRP A 110 -3.05 -11.98 11.15
N ARG A 111 -2.35 -13.11 11.00
CA ARG A 111 -2.94 -14.45 11.01
C ARG A 111 -2.61 -15.28 12.25
N SER A 112 -1.57 -14.91 12.98
CA SER A 112 -1.05 -15.70 14.11
C SER A 112 -0.49 -14.82 15.22
N TRP A 113 -1.20 -13.75 15.60
CA TRP A 113 -0.80 -12.87 16.70
C TRP A 113 -0.65 -13.66 17.99
N PRO A 114 0.53 -13.67 18.67
CA PRO A 114 0.75 -14.49 19.84
C PRO A 114 -0.08 -14.02 21.06
N THR A 115 -0.54 -14.98 21.86
CA THR A 115 -1.26 -14.72 23.13
C THR A 115 -0.44 -15.16 24.32
N PRO A 116 -0.66 -14.58 25.53
CA PRO A 116 0.11 -14.92 26.72
C PRO A 116 0.01 -16.39 27.18
N ASP A 117 -1.04 -17.10 26.78
CA ASP A 117 -1.26 -18.51 27.06
C ASP A 117 -0.58 -19.46 26.04
N GLY A 118 0.20 -18.91 25.11
CA GLY A 118 0.90 -19.65 24.04
C GLY A 118 0.04 -19.99 22.81
N GLY A 119 -1.19 -19.46 22.75
CA GLY A 119 -2.05 -19.54 21.58
C GLY A 119 -1.79 -18.43 20.57
N THR A 120 -2.66 -18.34 19.55
CA THR A 120 -2.61 -17.28 18.54
C THR A 120 -3.99 -16.71 18.22
N ILE A 121 -4.01 -15.49 17.73
CA ILE A 121 -5.20 -14.81 17.22
C ILE A 121 -5.06 -14.59 15.71
N ASP A 122 -6.00 -15.11 14.94
CA ASP A 122 -6.18 -14.74 13.53
C ASP A 122 -7.02 -13.45 13.46
N GLN A 123 -6.35 -12.30 13.32
CA GLN A 123 -6.99 -11.00 13.29
C GLN A 123 -7.87 -10.82 12.03
N ILE A 124 -7.44 -11.37 10.88
CA ILE A 124 -8.21 -11.28 9.62
C ILE A 124 -9.50 -12.08 9.73
N ALA A 125 -9.45 -13.32 10.20
CA ALA A 125 -10.65 -14.12 10.39
C ALA A 125 -11.62 -13.45 11.39
N LYS A 126 -11.11 -12.91 12.50
CA LYS A 126 -11.93 -12.20 13.49
C LYS A 126 -12.58 -10.94 12.94
N VAL A 127 -11.86 -10.15 12.12
CA VAL A 127 -12.44 -8.93 11.55
C VAL A 127 -13.52 -9.26 10.53
N ILE A 128 -13.33 -10.30 9.71
CA ILE A 128 -14.33 -10.80 8.76
C ILE A 128 -15.59 -11.27 9.52
N GLU A 129 -15.43 -12.09 10.55
CA GLU A 129 -16.54 -12.54 11.40
C GLU A 129 -17.28 -11.35 12.03
N SER A 130 -16.55 -10.37 12.56
CA SER A 130 -17.13 -9.18 13.16
C SER A 130 -17.87 -8.32 12.15
N LEU A 131 -17.36 -8.16 10.92
CA LEU A 131 -18.04 -7.44 9.83
C LEU A 131 -19.36 -8.12 9.43
N LYS A 132 -19.40 -9.46 9.40
CA LYS A 132 -20.61 -10.24 9.11
C LYS A 132 -21.67 -10.10 10.21
N ASN A 133 -21.25 -10.20 11.48
CA ASN A 133 -22.18 -10.32 12.62
C ASN A 133 -22.49 -8.97 13.29
N ASN A 134 -21.60 -7.99 13.23
CA ASN A 134 -21.75 -6.67 13.85
C ASN A 134 -21.10 -5.58 12.98
N PRO A 135 -21.64 -5.28 11.79
CA PRO A 135 -21.05 -4.33 10.86
C PRO A 135 -20.91 -2.90 11.41
N SER A 136 -21.73 -2.51 12.38
CA SER A 136 -21.66 -1.20 13.04
C SER A 136 -20.59 -1.06 14.12
N SER A 137 -19.83 -2.12 14.40
CA SER A 137 -18.75 -2.09 15.38
C SER A 137 -17.66 -1.09 14.97
N ARG A 138 -17.07 -0.44 15.96
CA ARG A 138 -15.91 0.46 15.82
C ARG A 138 -14.59 -0.23 16.12
N ARG A 139 -14.57 -1.59 16.16
CA ARG A 139 -13.43 -2.41 16.54
C ARG A 139 -12.90 -3.28 15.41
N HIS A 140 -13.22 -2.96 14.16
CA HIS A 140 -12.71 -3.67 12.99
C HIS A 140 -11.27 -3.22 12.69
N ILE A 141 -10.33 -3.59 13.57
CA ILE A 141 -8.92 -3.18 13.51
C ILE A 141 -8.04 -4.41 13.37
N VAL A 142 -7.02 -4.32 12.51
CA VAL A 142 -5.93 -5.28 12.38
C VAL A 142 -4.61 -4.54 12.57
N SER A 143 -3.75 -5.05 13.45
CA SER A 143 -2.43 -4.48 13.75
C SER A 143 -1.31 -5.40 13.29
N ALA A 144 -0.32 -4.84 12.62
CA ALA A 144 0.95 -5.52 12.36
C ALA A 144 2.05 -5.08 13.35
N TRP A 145 1.83 -3.96 14.06
CA TRP A 145 2.77 -3.42 15.03
C TRP A 145 2.62 -4.15 16.38
N ASN A 146 3.54 -5.07 16.65
CA ASN A 146 3.61 -5.83 17.89
C ASN A 146 4.86 -5.41 18.68
N PRO A 147 4.74 -4.61 19.77
CA PRO A 147 5.89 -4.12 20.53
C PRO A 147 6.75 -5.23 21.16
N THR A 148 6.22 -6.44 21.31
CA THR A 148 6.98 -7.56 21.89
C THR A 148 7.80 -8.33 20.85
N GLU A 149 7.53 -8.18 19.56
CA GLU A 149 8.17 -8.93 18.47
C GLU A 149 8.83 -8.04 17.41
N VAL A 150 8.61 -6.73 17.46
CA VAL A 150 9.09 -5.79 16.43
C VAL A 150 10.60 -5.86 16.21
N ASP A 151 11.38 -6.11 17.25
CA ASP A 151 12.83 -6.21 17.20
C ASP A 151 13.33 -7.54 16.60
N SER A 152 12.45 -8.54 16.46
CA SER A 152 12.75 -9.82 15.83
C SER A 152 12.33 -9.89 14.35
N MET A 153 11.77 -8.80 13.82
CA MET A 153 11.37 -8.70 12.42
C MET A 153 12.53 -8.20 11.57
N ALA A 154 12.73 -8.78 10.39
CA ALA A 154 13.73 -8.30 9.43
C ALA A 154 13.49 -6.84 9.03
N LEU A 155 12.22 -6.43 8.97
CA LEU A 155 11.81 -5.04 8.76
C LEU A 155 10.57 -4.72 9.62
N PRO A 156 10.69 -3.79 10.60
CA PRO A 156 9.55 -3.33 11.39
C PRO A 156 8.42 -2.77 10.52
N PRO A 157 7.14 -3.13 10.75
CA PRO A 157 6.04 -2.81 9.85
C PRO A 157 5.89 -1.30 9.60
N CYS A 158 5.97 -0.89 8.35
CA CYS A 158 5.70 0.49 7.92
C CYS A 158 4.20 0.78 7.94
N HIS A 159 3.38 -0.07 7.31
CA HIS A 159 1.93 -0.03 7.42
C HIS A 159 1.51 -0.76 8.70
N ALA A 160 1.36 0.02 9.77
CA ALA A 160 1.32 -0.47 11.14
C ALA A 160 -0.04 -1.06 11.54
N LEU A 161 -1.13 -0.44 11.12
CA LEU A 161 -2.50 -0.89 11.40
C LEU A 161 -3.47 -0.39 10.33
N PHE A 162 -4.58 -1.10 10.22
CA PHE A 162 -5.71 -0.65 9.40
C PHE A 162 -7.04 -0.93 10.09
N GLN A 163 -8.06 -0.15 9.72
CA GLN A 163 -9.40 -0.22 10.27
C GLN A 163 -10.43 -0.22 9.17
N PHE A 164 -11.47 -1.04 9.31
CA PHE A 164 -12.63 -1.02 8.43
C PHE A 164 -13.79 -0.25 9.04
N TYR A 165 -14.58 0.36 8.16
CA TYR A 165 -15.81 1.06 8.49
C TYR A 165 -16.90 0.68 7.50
N VAL A 166 -18.09 0.40 8.02
CA VAL A 166 -19.25 0.08 7.19
C VAL A 166 -20.20 1.27 7.17
N HIS A 167 -20.52 1.75 5.97
CA HIS A 167 -21.58 2.73 5.73
C HIS A 167 -22.77 2.02 5.08
N GLU A 168 -23.96 2.19 5.65
CA GLU A 168 -25.19 1.71 5.05
C GLU A 168 -25.87 2.86 4.32
N ARG A 169 -26.05 2.71 3.02
CA ARG A 169 -26.72 3.68 2.16
C ARG A 169 -28.23 3.67 2.40
N ALA A 170 -28.90 4.72 1.94
CA ALA A 170 -30.37 4.82 2.06
C ALA A 170 -31.15 3.70 1.33
N ASP A 171 -30.54 3.06 0.33
CA ASP A 171 -31.07 1.90 -0.39
C ASP A 171 -30.77 0.55 0.31
N GLY A 172 -30.14 0.56 1.48
CA GLY A 172 -29.79 -0.62 2.26
C GLY A 172 -28.48 -1.30 1.82
N VAL A 173 -27.80 -0.80 0.79
CA VAL A 173 -26.50 -1.32 0.37
C VAL A 173 -25.45 -0.93 1.40
N LYS A 174 -24.66 -1.92 1.87
CA LYS A 174 -23.53 -1.70 2.77
C LYS A 174 -22.25 -1.52 1.97
N GLU A 175 -21.54 -0.43 2.28
CA GLU A 175 -20.23 -0.08 1.70
C GLU A 175 -19.15 -0.31 2.75
N LEU A 176 -18.08 -1.02 2.36
CA LEU A 176 -16.91 -1.24 3.20
C LEU A 176 -15.79 -0.28 2.82
N SER A 177 -15.37 0.54 3.77
CA SER A 177 -14.20 1.42 3.64
C SER A 177 -13.07 0.93 4.51
N CYS A 178 -11.82 1.22 4.11
CA CYS A 178 -10.62 0.89 4.85
C CYS A 178 -9.77 2.13 5.07
N GLN A 179 -9.28 2.32 6.29
CA GLN A 179 -8.26 3.32 6.59
C GLN A 179 -6.98 2.62 7.04
N LEU A 180 -5.87 2.91 6.36
CA LEU A 180 -4.52 2.49 6.71
C LEU A 180 -3.80 3.61 7.47
N TYR A 181 -3.09 3.26 8.56
CA TYR A 181 -2.04 4.10 9.12
C TYR A 181 -0.66 3.52 8.77
N GLN A 182 0.12 4.28 8.00
CA GLN A 182 1.48 3.95 7.61
C GLN A 182 2.44 4.90 8.34
N ARG A 183 3.20 4.37 9.33
CA ARG A 183 4.08 5.18 10.18
C ARG A 183 5.29 5.77 9.43
N SER A 184 5.75 5.07 8.40
CA SER A 184 6.91 5.41 7.58
C SER A 184 6.58 5.12 6.12
N ALA A 185 6.66 6.11 5.26
CA ALA A 185 6.12 6.07 3.92
C ALA A 185 7.14 6.55 2.89
N ASP A 186 7.85 5.58 2.26
CA ASP A 186 8.59 5.85 1.03
C ASP A 186 7.59 6.20 -0.08
N MET A 187 7.51 7.49 -0.35
CA MET A 187 6.50 8.02 -1.28
C MET A 187 6.73 7.57 -2.71
N PHE A 188 7.97 7.25 -3.11
CA PHE A 188 8.25 6.91 -4.50
C PHE A 188 8.07 5.42 -4.80
N LEU A 189 8.65 4.50 -4.02
CA LEU A 189 8.56 3.06 -4.28
C LEU A 189 7.42 2.40 -3.49
N GLY A 190 7.36 2.61 -2.17
CA GLY A 190 6.48 1.87 -1.28
C GLY A 190 5.01 2.28 -1.37
N VAL A 191 4.71 3.58 -1.27
CA VAL A 191 3.32 4.07 -1.15
C VAL A 191 2.42 3.67 -2.31
N PRO A 192 2.83 3.72 -3.60
CA PRO A 192 2.01 3.22 -4.71
C PRO A 192 1.61 1.75 -4.59
N PHE A 193 2.51 0.90 -4.07
CA PHE A 193 2.23 -0.51 -3.79
C PHE A 193 1.24 -0.64 -2.63
N ASN A 194 1.45 0.10 -1.55
CA ASN A 194 0.59 0.04 -0.36
C ASN A 194 -0.84 0.51 -0.66
N ILE A 195 -1.01 1.60 -1.43
CA ILE A 195 -2.33 2.07 -1.89
C ILE A 195 -3.07 0.94 -2.63
N ALA A 196 -2.44 0.34 -3.63
CA ALA A 196 -3.05 -0.73 -4.43
C ALA A 196 -3.30 -2.00 -3.61
N SER A 197 -2.40 -2.37 -2.70
CA SER A 197 -2.51 -3.55 -1.84
C SER A 197 -3.72 -3.44 -0.90
N TYR A 198 -3.88 -2.33 -0.19
CA TYR A 198 -5.00 -2.14 0.73
C TYR A 198 -6.33 -1.85 0.03
N ALA A 199 -6.30 -1.24 -1.15
CA ALA A 199 -7.48 -1.20 -2.01
C ALA A 199 -7.93 -2.62 -2.39
N LEU A 200 -7.01 -3.48 -2.86
CA LEU A 200 -7.31 -4.87 -3.19
C LEU A 200 -7.85 -5.64 -1.96
N LEU A 201 -7.21 -5.49 -0.79
CA LEU A 201 -7.70 -6.09 0.46
C LEU A 201 -9.14 -5.65 0.76
N THR A 202 -9.47 -4.37 0.54
CA THR A 202 -10.82 -3.86 0.77
C THR A 202 -11.83 -4.49 -0.18
N TYR A 203 -11.49 -4.68 -1.47
CA TYR A 203 -12.34 -5.40 -2.44
C TYR A 203 -12.58 -6.84 -2.00
N LEU A 204 -11.53 -7.56 -1.59
CA LEU A 204 -11.61 -8.98 -1.20
C LEU A 204 -12.46 -9.18 0.05
N ILE A 205 -12.27 -8.34 1.08
CA ILE A 205 -13.07 -8.44 2.30
C ILE A 205 -14.52 -8.02 2.03
N ALA A 206 -14.76 -6.96 1.26
CA ALA A 206 -16.11 -6.55 0.88
C ALA A 206 -16.86 -7.69 0.18
N GLU A 207 -16.20 -8.36 -0.78
CA GLU A 207 -16.76 -9.51 -1.48
C GLU A 207 -17.12 -10.66 -0.52
N GLU A 208 -16.23 -11.01 0.42
CA GLU A 208 -16.46 -12.10 1.37
C GLU A 208 -17.59 -11.82 2.35
N VAL A 209 -17.74 -10.55 2.77
CA VAL A 209 -18.81 -10.18 3.73
C VAL A 209 -20.10 -9.72 3.07
N GLY A 210 -20.19 -9.79 1.74
CA GLY A 210 -21.40 -9.44 0.97
C GLY A 210 -21.69 -7.94 0.96
N MET A 211 -20.64 -7.11 0.96
CA MET A 211 -20.70 -5.65 0.86
C MET A 211 -20.08 -5.18 -0.46
N VAL A 212 -20.24 -3.89 -0.78
CA VAL A 212 -19.53 -3.26 -1.91
C VAL A 212 -18.37 -2.41 -1.39
N PRO A 213 -17.27 -2.24 -2.16
CA PRO A 213 -16.19 -1.34 -1.79
C PRO A 213 -16.68 0.12 -1.68
N GLY A 214 -16.24 0.83 -0.64
CA GLY A 214 -16.53 2.24 -0.41
C GLY A 214 -15.32 3.13 -0.73
N GLU A 215 -14.57 3.53 0.30
CA GLU A 215 -13.35 4.34 0.16
C GLU A 215 -12.14 3.61 0.73
N PHE A 216 -10.99 3.87 0.13
CA PHE A 216 -9.71 3.62 0.77
C PHE A 216 -9.10 4.95 1.25
N ILE A 217 -8.75 5.03 2.53
CA ILE A 217 -8.12 6.19 3.15
C ILE A 217 -6.70 5.79 3.57
N TRP A 218 -5.71 6.41 2.93
CA TRP A 218 -4.32 6.26 3.33
C TRP A 218 -3.94 7.40 4.28
N THR A 219 -3.36 7.08 5.43
CA THR A 219 -2.85 8.05 6.40
C THR A 219 -1.39 7.76 6.67
N GLY A 220 -0.52 8.69 6.28
CA GLY A 220 0.92 8.63 6.49
C GLY A 220 1.35 9.41 7.72
N GLY A 221 2.26 8.83 8.50
CA GLY A 221 3.03 9.52 9.54
C GLY A 221 4.20 10.28 8.92
N ASP A 222 5.39 9.66 8.85
CA ASP A 222 6.56 10.19 8.17
C ASP A 222 6.44 9.90 6.66
N CYS A 223 6.04 10.90 5.89
CA CYS A 223 5.90 10.82 4.44
C CYS A 223 7.13 11.41 3.78
N HIS A 224 7.98 10.58 3.16
CA HIS A 224 9.29 11.04 2.69
C HIS A 224 9.63 10.57 1.27
N ILE A 225 10.48 11.38 0.64
CA ILE A 225 11.19 11.06 -0.59
C ILE A 225 12.67 10.87 -0.20
N TYR A 226 13.24 9.72 -0.53
CA TYR A 226 14.68 9.51 -0.37
C TYR A 226 15.48 10.48 -1.26
N SER A 227 16.64 10.97 -0.79
CA SER A 227 17.43 11.94 -1.54
C SER A 227 17.81 11.42 -2.94
N ASN A 228 18.09 10.12 -3.06
CA ASN A 228 18.41 9.45 -4.32
C ASN A 228 17.18 9.17 -5.20
N HIS A 229 15.95 9.55 -4.77
CA HIS A 229 14.73 9.47 -5.56
C HIS A 229 14.22 10.83 -6.08
N LEU A 230 14.88 11.95 -5.74
CA LEU A 230 14.41 13.27 -6.13
C LEU A 230 14.24 13.43 -7.64
N GLU A 231 15.21 12.97 -8.43
CA GLU A 231 15.15 13.07 -9.89
C GLU A 231 14.03 12.20 -10.47
N GLN A 232 13.80 11.02 -9.90
CA GLN A 232 12.71 10.12 -10.30
C GLN A 232 11.33 10.75 -10.01
N VAL A 233 11.18 11.40 -8.85
CA VAL A 233 9.96 12.11 -8.48
C VAL A 233 9.72 13.30 -9.41
N LYS A 234 10.74 14.13 -9.65
CA LYS A 234 10.66 15.25 -10.62
C LYS A 234 10.24 14.75 -12.01
N LYS A 235 10.87 13.68 -12.50
CA LYS A 235 10.51 13.03 -13.77
C LYS A 235 9.08 12.51 -13.78
N GLN A 236 8.61 11.92 -12.69
CA GLN A 236 7.22 11.43 -12.58
C GLN A 236 6.22 12.58 -12.63
N LEU A 237 6.53 13.70 -12.02
CA LEU A 237 5.68 14.88 -11.99
C LEU A 237 5.78 15.77 -13.24
N GLY A 238 6.75 15.50 -14.14
CA GLY A 238 7.06 16.41 -15.24
C GLY A 238 7.54 17.78 -14.73
N TYR A 239 8.30 17.79 -13.63
CA TYR A 239 8.71 18.99 -12.92
C TYR A 239 10.21 19.20 -12.97
N GLY A 240 10.65 20.42 -13.32
CA GLY A 240 12.07 20.75 -13.41
C GLY A 240 12.75 20.20 -14.68
N THR A 241 14.04 19.97 -14.56
CA THR A 241 14.92 19.53 -15.66
C THR A 241 15.71 18.27 -15.25
N ASP A 242 16.13 17.52 -16.27
CA ASP A 242 17.11 16.45 -16.10
C ASP A 242 18.52 17.03 -15.77
N PRO A 243 19.50 16.20 -15.42
CA PRO A 243 20.88 16.65 -15.14
C PRO A 243 21.55 17.39 -16.31
N GLU A 244 21.10 17.15 -17.54
CA GLU A 244 21.56 17.82 -18.76
C GLU A 244 20.86 19.16 -19.02
N GLY A 245 19.87 19.54 -18.18
CA GLY A 245 19.14 20.80 -18.28
C GLY A 245 17.91 20.77 -19.18
N ASN A 246 17.48 19.60 -19.68
CA ASN A 246 16.28 19.49 -20.51
C ASN A 246 15.03 19.36 -19.62
N PRO A 247 13.92 20.07 -19.94
CA PRO A 247 12.68 19.94 -19.17
C PRO A 247 12.16 18.50 -19.19
N TYR A 248 11.72 17.98 -18.04
CA TYR A 248 11.00 16.72 -17.99
C TYR A 248 9.66 16.85 -18.72
N PRO A 249 9.32 15.90 -19.62
CA PRO A 249 8.03 15.93 -20.29
C PRO A 249 6.88 15.72 -19.29
N PRO A 250 5.75 16.43 -19.45
CA PRO A 250 4.57 16.20 -18.62
C PRO A 250 4.11 14.74 -18.65
N ARG A 251 3.71 14.23 -17.49
CA ARG A 251 3.09 12.92 -17.33
C ARG A 251 1.68 13.10 -16.78
N GLU A 252 0.80 13.54 -17.68
CA GLU A 252 -0.61 13.70 -17.33
C GLU A 252 -1.19 12.37 -16.87
N PRO A 253 -1.93 12.33 -15.74
CA PRO A 253 -2.51 11.09 -15.24
C PRO A 253 -3.56 10.55 -16.20
N TYR A 254 -3.60 9.23 -16.36
CA TYR A 254 -4.74 8.55 -16.96
C TYR A 254 -5.79 8.21 -15.88
N PRO A 255 -7.06 7.98 -16.26
CA PRO A 255 -8.04 7.43 -15.33
C PRO A 255 -7.51 6.14 -14.68
N TYR A 256 -7.81 5.96 -13.40
CA TYR A 256 -7.50 4.71 -12.71
C TYR A 256 -8.22 3.53 -13.38
N PRO A 257 -7.60 2.34 -13.41
CA PRO A 257 -8.21 1.13 -13.96
C PRO A 257 -9.41 0.68 -13.13
N LYS A 258 -10.11 -0.32 -13.65
CA LYS A 258 -11.07 -1.11 -12.87
C LYS A 258 -10.44 -2.44 -12.46
N LEU A 259 -10.73 -2.87 -11.24
CA LEU A 259 -10.41 -4.22 -10.77
C LEU A 259 -11.64 -5.13 -10.99
N VAL A 260 -11.42 -6.26 -11.64
CA VAL A 260 -12.42 -7.32 -11.79
C VAL A 260 -11.95 -8.55 -11.05
N ILE A 261 -12.77 -9.05 -10.13
CA ILE A 261 -12.62 -10.37 -9.52
C ILE A 261 -13.35 -11.35 -10.43
N LYS A 262 -12.60 -12.11 -11.25
CA LYS A 262 -13.14 -13.02 -12.26
C LYS A 262 -13.84 -14.23 -11.67
N THR A 263 -13.31 -14.70 -10.54
CA THR A 263 -13.80 -15.90 -9.86
C THR A 263 -13.97 -15.61 -8.38
N LYS A 264 -15.21 -15.67 -7.93
CA LYS A 264 -15.52 -15.57 -6.50
C LYS A 264 -15.09 -16.83 -5.77
N LYS A 265 -14.31 -16.68 -4.69
CA LYS A 265 -13.87 -17.79 -3.86
C LYS A 265 -14.71 -17.92 -2.59
N PRO A 266 -14.77 -19.12 -1.99
CA PRO A 266 -15.45 -19.32 -0.71
C PRO A 266 -14.82 -18.53 0.44
N SER A 267 -13.51 -18.27 0.37
CA SER A 267 -12.77 -17.55 1.40
C SER A 267 -11.73 -16.62 0.77
N ILE A 268 -11.46 -15.48 1.43
CA ILE A 268 -10.39 -14.54 1.07
C ILE A 268 -9.02 -15.23 0.99
N PHE A 269 -8.83 -16.33 1.69
CA PHE A 269 -7.59 -17.10 1.75
C PHE A 269 -7.38 -18.03 0.56
N ASP A 270 -8.38 -18.20 -0.30
CA ASP A 270 -8.36 -19.13 -1.44
C ASP A 270 -8.05 -18.45 -2.78
N TYR A 271 -7.92 -17.11 -2.78
CA TYR A 271 -7.62 -16.37 -4.00
C TYR A 271 -6.19 -16.64 -4.49
N GLU A 272 -6.05 -16.68 -5.81
CA GLU A 272 -4.79 -16.67 -6.54
C GLU A 272 -4.74 -15.45 -7.47
N TYR A 273 -3.54 -15.10 -7.96
CA TYR A 273 -3.38 -13.92 -8.83
C TYR A 273 -4.26 -13.95 -10.08
N GLU A 274 -4.47 -15.13 -10.65
CA GLU A 274 -5.26 -15.38 -11.86
C GLU A 274 -6.74 -15.08 -11.68
N ASP A 275 -7.22 -14.94 -10.46
CA ASP A 275 -8.61 -14.55 -10.15
C ASP A 275 -8.86 -13.05 -10.36
N PHE A 276 -7.81 -12.25 -10.57
CA PHE A 276 -7.89 -10.81 -10.75
C PHE A 276 -7.62 -10.40 -12.18
N GLU A 277 -8.27 -9.31 -12.60
CA GLU A 277 -8.02 -8.65 -13.87
C GLU A 277 -8.09 -7.14 -13.70
N LEU A 278 -7.10 -6.43 -14.23
CA LEU A 278 -7.13 -4.99 -14.38
C LEU A 278 -7.65 -4.62 -15.76
N VAL A 279 -8.74 -3.88 -15.81
CA VAL A 279 -9.34 -3.39 -17.05
C VAL A 279 -8.96 -1.92 -17.22
N ASP A 280 -8.50 -1.58 -18.44
CA ASP A 280 -8.13 -0.22 -18.84
C ASP A 280 -6.96 0.40 -18.07
N TYR A 281 -5.98 -0.39 -17.62
CA TYR A 281 -4.78 0.17 -17.01
C TYR A 281 -3.86 0.81 -18.05
N LYS A 282 -4.08 2.09 -18.32
CA LYS A 282 -3.17 2.95 -19.10
C LYS A 282 -2.22 3.66 -18.14
N HIS A 283 -0.95 3.70 -18.47
CA HIS A 283 0.07 4.28 -17.61
C HIS A 283 1.26 4.79 -18.40
N HIS A 284 2.00 5.74 -17.82
CA HIS A 284 3.32 6.11 -18.32
C HIS A 284 4.34 4.99 -18.04
N PRO A 285 5.47 4.96 -18.77
CA PRO A 285 6.54 4.00 -18.52
C PRO A 285 7.00 4.02 -17.06
N GLY A 286 7.45 2.87 -16.55
CA GLY A 286 8.06 2.76 -15.22
C GLY A 286 9.28 3.67 -15.09
N ILE A 287 9.61 4.03 -13.86
CA ILE A 287 10.81 4.77 -13.50
C ILE A 287 11.55 3.92 -12.48
N ALA A 288 12.73 3.44 -12.83
CA ALA A 288 13.58 2.68 -11.93
C ALA A 288 14.18 3.60 -10.86
N ALA A 289 14.29 3.10 -9.64
CA ALA A 289 14.98 3.76 -8.53
C ALA A 289 15.70 2.72 -7.66
N PRO A 290 16.82 3.08 -7.03
CA PRO A 290 17.49 2.19 -6.07
C PRO A 290 16.62 1.99 -4.82
N ILE A 291 16.69 0.79 -4.24
CA ILE A 291 16.05 0.53 -2.94
C ILE A 291 16.94 1.07 -1.85
N ALA A 292 16.40 1.80 -0.88
CA ALA A 292 17.11 2.21 0.32
C ALA A 292 17.01 1.09 1.38
N VAL A 293 18.10 0.45 1.71
CA VAL A 293 18.24 -0.70 2.63
C VAL A 293 19.03 -0.37 3.88
#